data_a204c010bb8cc65f9717ed11217793ef
#
_entry.id   a204c010bb8cc65f9717ed11217793ef
#
_cell.length_a   1.000
_cell.length_b   1.000
_cell.length_c   1.000
_cell.angle_alpha   90.00
_cell.angle_beta   90.00
_cell.angle_gamma   90.00
#
_symmetry.space_group_name_H-M   'P 1'
#
loop_
_entity.id
_entity.type
_entity.pdbx_description
1 polymer ?
#
loop_
_entity_poly.entity_id
_entity_poly.type
_entity_poly.pdbx_seq_one_letter_code
_entity_poly.pdbx_strand_id
1 'polypeptide(L)'
;MKGYRVAVITPTIGTKHLAKCLDSVAKQTYENMEHIIVVDGPDYIPKTQDMLAAVNSSKGKVIYLPQNTGHSNYNGHRIYGAVPYLIDADYFIYLDEDNWIEPNHVESLIKTAQDTDWAFSFRKIVDQEGKFICNDDCESLGMWPTCLSTXASEEYFVDVGSYFLPKALAIQISPAWYRRARHPQEQPEVDRLIMQILLQKKYSYNTSKEYSLNYRVGNRNDSVQAKFFLDGNKAMLHKYNGELPWKDS
;
A
#
# COMPACT_ATOMS: atom_id res chain seq x y z
N MET A 1 -23.73 11.81 -11.94
CA MET A 1 -22.75 10.85 -12.50
C MET A 1 -22.41 9.80 -11.47
N LYS A 2 -22.45 8.53 -11.84
CA LYS A 2 -21.94 7.47 -10.95
C LYS A 2 -20.42 7.66 -10.81
N GLY A 3 -19.97 7.85 -9.59
CA GLY A 3 -18.55 7.97 -9.35
C GLY A 3 -17.80 6.66 -9.60
N TYR A 4 -16.47 6.73 -9.70
CA TYR A 4 -15.64 5.54 -9.85
C TYR A 4 -15.82 4.60 -8.67
N ARG A 5 -15.85 3.29 -8.97
CA ARG A 5 -15.92 2.26 -7.94
C ARG A 5 -14.50 1.87 -7.52
N VAL A 6 -14.22 1.92 -6.22
CA VAL A 6 -12.90 1.62 -5.69
C VAL A 6 -12.96 0.35 -4.82
N ALA A 7 -12.00 -0.55 -4.99
CA ALA A 7 -11.84 -1.72 -4.12
C ALA A 7 -10.51 -1.61 -3.37
N VAL A 8 -10.58 -1.72 -2.05
CA VAL A 8 -9.40 -1.84 -1.19
C VAL A 8 -9.21 -3.33 -0.89
N ILE A 9 -8.01 -3.87 -1.16
CA ILE A 9 -7.70 -5.28 -0.97
C ILE A 9 -6.84 -5.42 0.28
N THR A 10 -7.29 -6.26 1.24
CA THR A 10 -6.51 -6.56 2.45
C THR A 10 -6.39 -8.06 2.64
N PRO A 11 -5.22 -8.63 2.36
CA PRO A 11 -4.92 -10.00 2.79
C PRO A 11 -4.78 -10.03 4.31
N THR A 12 -5.27 -11.09 4.96
CA THR A 12 -5.17 -11.17 6.42
C THR A 12 -4.87 -12.58 6.90
N ILE A 13 -4.06 -12.65 7.94
CA ILE A 13 -3.87 -13.85 8.78
C ILE A 13 -4.40 -13.59 10.19
N GLY A 14 -5.24 -12.56 10.33
CA GLY A 14 -5.92 -12.27 11.59
C GLY A 14 -5.02 -11.71 12.68
N THR A 15 -4.09 -10.82 12.33
CA THR A 15 -3.24 -10.19 13.33
C THR A 15 -4.04 -9.18 14.16
N LYS A 16 -3.49 -8.82 15.32
CA LYS A 16 -4.12 -7.83 16.21
C LYS A 16 -4.36 -6.48 15.56
N HIS A 17 -3.65 -6.19 14.48
CA HIS A 17 -3.75 -4.89 13.80
C HIS A 17 -4.93 -4.80 12.83
N LEU A 18 -5.54 -5.93 12.48
CA LEU A 18 -6.60 -5.97 11.46
C LEU A 18 -7.78 -5.05 11.81
N ALA A 19 -8.16 -4.99 13.08
CA ALA A 19 -9.32 -4.17 13.47
C ALA A 19 -9.15 -2.70 13.10
N LYS A 20 -7.94 -2.15 13.30
CA LYS A 20 -7.66 -0.75 12.94
C LYS A 20 -7.68 -0.53 11.43
N CYS A 21 -7.13 -1.49 10.68
CA CYS A 21 -7.19 -1.47 9.22
C CYS A 21 -8.63 -1.44 8.74
N LEU A 22 -9.47 -2.35 9.22
CA LEU A 22 -10.89 -2.43 8.86
C LEU A 22 -11.63 -1.13 9.16
N ASP A 23 -11.42 -0.60 10.36
CA ASP A 23 -12.08 0.62 10.80
C ASP A 23 -11.71 1.80 9.91
N SER A 24 -10.44 1.90 9.49
CA SER A 24 -9.96 3.00 8.66
C SER A 24 -10.61 3.00 7.28
N VAL A 25 -10.86 1.82 6.71
CA VAL A 25 -11.55 1.71 5.42
C VAL A 25 -13.03 2.03 5.58
N ALA A 26 -13.65 1.55 6.67
CA ALA A 26 -15.06 1.84 6.94
C ALA A 26 -15.33 3.34 7.10
N LYS A 27 -14.33 4.10 7.56
CA LYS A 27 -14.45 5.55 7.84
C LYS A 27 -14.07 6.44 6.65
N GLN A 28 -13.81 5.86 5.48
CA GLN A 28 -13.47 6.68 4.32
C GLN A 28 -14.62 7.60 3.93
N THR A 29 -14.28 8.85 3.57
CA THR A 29 -15.28 9.84 3.14
C THR A 29 -15.86 9.51 1.77
N TYR A 30 -15.14 8.75 0.94
CA TYR A 30 -15.61 8.33 -0.36
C TYR A 30 -16.54 7.12 -0.21
N GLU A 31 -17.74 7.20 -0.79
CA GLU A 31 -18.80 6.19 -0.54
C GLU A 31 -18.81 5.03 -1.53
N ASN A 32 -18.46 5.27 -2.80
CA ASN A 32 -18.58 4.24 -3.85
C ASN A 32 -17.37 3.30 -3.83
N MET A 33 -17.24 2.56 -2.74
CA MET A 33 -16.09 1.68 -2.54
C MET A 33 -16.46 0.45 -1.73
N GLU A 34 -15.62 -0.58 -1.83
CA GLU A 34 -15.76 -1.77 -0.99
C GLU A 34 -14.39 -2.24 -0.53
N HIS A 35 -14.37 -2.94 0.60
CA HIS A 35 -13.18 -3.51 1.21
C HIS A 35 -13.19 -5.01 0.96
N ILE A 36 -12.27 -5.51 0.16
CA ILE A 36 -12.14 -6.94 -0.14
C ILE A 36 -11.12 -7.52 0.83
N ILE A 37 -11.62 -8.22 1.83
CA ILE A 37 -10.82 -8.81 2.90
C ILE A 37 -10.64 -10.28 2.54
N VAL A 38 -9.38 -10.71 2.36
CA VAL A 38 -9.09 -12.08 1.94
C VAL A 38 -8.36 -12.82 3.07
N VAL A 39 -9.05 -13.77 3.68
CA VAL A 39 -8.49 -14.59 4.75
C VAL A 39 -7.61 -15.66 4.11
N ASP A 40 -6.33 -15.64 4.44
CA ASP A 40 -5.30 -16.40 3.71
C ASP A 40 -5.09 -17.79 4.32
N GLY A 41 -6.15 -18.57 4.32
CA GLY A 41 -6.11 -19.98 4.70
C GLY A 41 -7.02 -20.31 5.88
N PRO A 42 -7.43 -21.58 5.98
CA PRO A 42 -8.42 -21.98 6.97
C PRO A 42 -7.98 -21.83 8.43
N ASP A 43 -6.69 -21.89 8.71
CA ASP A 43 -6.18 -21.73 10.07
C ASP A 43 -6.47 -20.34 10.66
N TYR A 44 -6.69 -19.35 9.80
CA TYR A 44 -6.90 -17.96 10.22
C TYR A 44 -8.37 -17.56 10.25
N ILE A 45 -9.27 -18.45 9.84
CA ILE A 45 -10.70 -18.13 9.75
C ILE A 45 -11.30 -17.81 11.12
N PRO A 46 -11.09 -18.64 12.17
CA PRO A 46 -11.79 -18.37 13.44
C PRO A 46 -11.48 -17.00 14.03
N LYS A 47 -10.20 -16.64 14.14
CA LYS A 47 -9.85 -15.35 14.76
C LYS A 47 -10.19 -14.16 13.86
N THR A 48 -10.16 -14.34 12.54
CA THR A 48 -10.58 -13.28 11.63
C THR A 48 -12.09 -13.02 11.74
N GLN A 49 -12.89 -14.08 11.84
CA GLN A 49 -14.33 -13.94 12.01
C GLN A 49 -14.67 -13.16 13.28
N ASP A 50 -13.96 -13.40 14.37
CA ASP A 50 -14.17 -12.67 15.63
C ASP A 50 -13.90 -11.17 15.44
N MET A 51 -12.83 -10.82 14.74
CA MET A 51 -12.50 -9.42 14.46
C MET A 51 -13.52 -8.76 13.54
N LEU A 52 -13.95 -9.48 12.50
CA LEU A 52 -14.97 -8.97 11.58
C LEU A 52 -16.31 -8.73 12.27
N ALA A 53 -16.66 -9.61 13.22
CA ALA A 53 -17.89 -9.45 14.00
C ALA A 53 -17.85 -8.21 14.88
N ALA A 54 -16.66 -7.80 15.33
CA ALA A 54 -16.49 -6.63 16.21
C ALA A 54 -16.51 -5.32 15.41
N VAL A 55 -16.28 -5.38 14.08
CA VAL A 55 -16.23 -4.18 13.22
C VAL A 55 -17.46 -4.17 12.32
N ASN A 56 -18.42 -3.31 12.64
CA ASN A 56 -19.63 -3.17 11.86
C ASN A 56 -19.35 -2.33 10.62
N SER A 57 -19.07 -3.00 9.51
CA SER A 57 -18.79 -2.31 8.25
C SER A 57 -19.66 -2.83 7.11
N SER A 58 -20.45 -1.95 6.53
CA SER A 58 -21.26 -2.28 5.36
C SER A 58 -20.41 -2.39 4.08
N LYS A 59 -19.21 -1.88 4.10
CA LYS A 59 -18.34 -1.88 2.92
C LYS A 59 -17.56 -3.19 2.75
N GLY A 60 -17.44 -3.99 3.81
CA GLY A 60 -16.59 -5.18 3.80
C GLY A 60 -17.17 -6.38 3.06
N LYS A 61 -16.35 -7.01 2.25
CA LYS A 61 -16.66 -8.28 1.58
C LYS A 61 -15.52 -9.24 1.91
N VAL A 62 -15.84 -10.46 2.32
CA VAL A 62 -14.84 -11.41 2.80
C VAL A 62 -14.73 -12.60 1.84
N ILE A 63 -13.48 -12.95 1.50
CA ILE A 63 -13.14 -14.15 0.73
C ILE A 63 -12.29 -15.04 1.63
N TYR A 64 -12.64 -16.31 1.71
CA TYR A 64 -11.90 -17.31 2.49
C TYR A 64 -11.16 -18.24 1.55
N LEU A 65 -9.83 -18.24 1.62
CA LEU A 65 -9.04 -19.12 0.76
C LEU A 65 -8.92 -20.51 1.39
N PRO A 66 -8.93 -21.55 0.57
CA PRO A 66 -8.86 -22.93 1.08
C PRO A 66 -7.46 -23.34 1.54
N GLN A 67 -6.45 -22.51 1.30
CA GLN A 67 -5.07 -22.77 1.71
C GLN A 67 -4.33 -21.46 1.85
N ASN A 68 -3.25 -21.46 2.64
CA ASN A 68 -2.39 -20.31 2.82
C ASN A 68 -1.57 -20.06 1.55
N THR A 69 -1.60 -18.85 1.04
CA THR A 69 -0.82 -18.45 -0.14
C THR A 69 0.43 -17.66 0.22
N GLY A 70 0.55 -17.22 1.47
CA GLY A 70 1.67 -16.37 1.92
C GLY A 70 2.93 -17.13 2.31
N HIS A 71 2.91 -18.45 2.24
CA HIS A 71 4.09 -19.26 2.54
C HIS A 71 5.26 -18.89 1.61
N SER A 72 6.48 -19.23 2.03
CA SER A 72 7.68 -18.99 1.21
C SER A 72 7.88 -17.52 0.86
N ASN A 73 7.54 -16.65 1.80
CA ASN A 73 7.72 -15.19 1.70
C ASN A 73 6.88 -14.52 0.60
N TYR A 74 5.81 -15.18 0.15
CA TYR A 74 4.86 -14.51 -0.74
C TYR A 74 4.05 -13.42 -0.02
N ASN A 75 3.89 -13.56 1.30
CA ASN A 75 3.08 -12.60 2.09
C ASN A 75 1.67 -12.49 1.48
N GLY A 76 1.15 -11.30 1.29
CA GLY A 76 -0.15 -11.10 0.65
C GLY A 76 -0.09 -10.91 -0.86
N HIS A 77 1.07 -11.10 -1.47
CA HIS A 77 1.30 -10.72 -2.86
C HIS A 77 0.42 -11.49 -3.84
N ARG A 78 0.25 -12.80 -3.64
CA ARG A 78 -0.57 -13.61 -4.56
C ARG A 78 -2.03 -13.16 -4.53
N ILE A 79 -2.49 -12.72 -3.36
CA ILE A 79 -3.85 -12.18 -3.21
C ILE A 79 -3.97 -10.85 -3.97
N TYR A 80 -3.00 -9.96 -3.80
CA TYR A 80 -2.98 -8.68 -4.53
C TYR A 80 -3.01 -8.90 -6.04
N GLY A 81 -2.29 -9.89 -6.53
CA GLY A 81 -2.27 -10.19 -7.96
C GLY A 81 -3.58 -10.77 -8.48
N ALA A 82 -4.27 -11.56 -7.68
CA ALA A 82 -5.45 -12.30 -8.13
C ALA A 82 -6.75 -11.51 -8.05
N VAL A 83 -6.93 -10.70 -7.00
CA VAL A 83 -8.21 -10.04 -6.73
C VAL A 83 -8.68 -9.14 -7.87
N PRO A 84 -7.82 -8.37 -8.54
CA PRO A 84 -8.30 -7.54 -9.66
C PRO A 84 -8.96 -8.33 -10.80
N TYR A 85 -8.65 -9.61 -10.95
CA TYR A 85 -9.36 -10.47 -11.92
C TYR A 85 -10.75 -10.87 -11.46
N LEU A 86 -10.99 -10.86 -10.16
CA LEU A 86 -12.21 -11.41 -9.57
C LEU A 86 -13.25 -10.33 -9.24
N ILE A 87 -12.80 -9.11 -8.99
CA ILE A 87 -13.64 -8.04 -8.45
C ILE A 87 -13.78 -6.93 -9.51
N ASP A 88 -15.00 -6.52 -9.76
CA ASP A 88 -15.29 -5.41 -10.66
C ASP A 88 -15.20 -4.08 -9.91
N ALA A 89 -14.12 -3.37 -10.16
CA ALA A 89 -13.89 -2.02 -9.65
C ALA A 89 -13.12 -1.24 -10.72
N ASP A 90 -13.21 0.08 -10.64
CA ASP A 90 -12.47 0.94 -11.57
C ASP A 90 -11.02 1.13 -11.10
N TYR A 91 -10.82 1.18 -9.78
CA TYR A 91 -9.49 1.38 -9.16
C TYR A 91 -9.29 0.43 -8.00
N PHE A 92 -8.03 0.08 -7.75
CA PHE A 92 -7.64 -0.81 -6.67
C PHE A 92 -6.59 -0.14 -5.76
N ILE A 93 -6.71 -0.39 -4.47
CA ILE A 93 -5.76 -0.02 -3.42
C ILE A 93 -5.34 -1.31 -2.72
N TYR A 94 -4.05 -1.43 -2.41
CA TYR A 94 -3.46 -2.61 -1.75
C TYR A 94 -3.10 -2.21 -0.32
N LEU A 95 -3.84 -2.73 0.67
CA LEU A 95 -3.66 -2.30 2.05
C LEU A 95 -3.35 -3.48 2.95
N ASP A 96 -2.12 -3.53 3.47
CA ASP A 96 -1.72 -4.57 4.42
C ASP A 96 -2.49 -4.42 5.74
N GLU A 97 -2.77 -5.54 6.40
CA GLU A 97 -3.61 -5.53 7.61
C GLU A 97 -3.00 -4.81 8.80
N ASP A 98 -1.69 -4.56 8.79
CA ASP A 98 -1.02 -3.83 9.87
C ASP A 98 -0.91 -2.33 9.61
N ASN A 99 -1.39 -1.87 8.47
CA ASN A 99 -1.42 -0.45 8.09
C ASN A 99 -2.86 0.07 8.12
N TRP A 100 -3.02 1.39 8.02
CA TRP A 100 -4.36 2.00 7.95
C TRP A 100 -4.29 3.33 7.20
N ILE A 101 -5.45 3.81 6.77
CA ILE A 101 -5.53 5.00 5.90
C ILE A 101 -6.35 6.11 6.57
N GLU A 102 -5.99 7.36 6.28
CA GLU A 102 -6.72 8.54 6.78
C GLU A 102 -8.08 8.63 6.10
N PRO A 103 -9.08 9.28 6.73
CA PRO A 103 -10.44 9.34 6.16
C PRO A 103 -10.54 9.88 4.74
N ASN A 104 -9.64 10.79 4.35
CA ASN A 104 -9.67 11.41 3.01
C ASN A 104 -8.81 10.68 1.98
N HIS A 105 -8.26 9.52 2.31
CA HIS A 105 -7.28 8.83 1.46
C HIS A 105 -7.85 8.55 0.06
N VAL A 106 -8.99 7.86 -0.01
CA VAL A 106 -9.58 7.48 -1.29
C VAL A 106 -10.04 8.72 -2.07
N GLU A 107 -10.70 9.65 -1.39
CA GLU A 107 -11.20 10.87 -2.04
C GLU A 107 -10.08 11.68 -2.67
N SER A 108 -8.97 11.85 -1.96
CA SER A 108 -7.82 12.60 -2.49
C SER A 108 -7.19 11.91 -3.69
N LEU A 109 -7.14 10.57 -3.67
CA LEU A 109 -6.58 9.82 -4.80
C LEU A 109 -7.50 9.85 -6.02
N ILE A 110 -8.81 9.81 -5.82
CA ILE A 110 -9.79 9.97 -6.93
C ILE A 110 -9.55 11.32 -7.62
N LYS A 111 -9.40 12.39 -6.83
CA LYS A 111 -9.16 13.73 -7.39
C LYS A 111 -7.85 13.77 -8.18
N THR A 112 -6.79 13.18 -7.63
CA THR A 112 -5.48 13.16 -8.27
C THR A 112 -5.50 12.38 -9.58
N ALA A 113 -6.24 11.27 -9.63
CA ALA A 113 -6.27 10.40 -10.80
C ALA A 113 -7.11 10.93 -11.96
N GLN A 114 -7.83 12.04 -11.80
CA GLN A 114 -8.68 12.59 -12.87
C GLN A 114 -7.87 12.97 -14.11
N ASP A 115 -6.64 13.41 -13.92
CA ASP A 115 -5.81 13.92 -15.01
C ASP A 115 -4.59 13.05 -15.32
N THR A 116 -4.51 11.85 -14.72
CA THR A 116 -3.38 10.95 -14.92
C THR A 116 -3.86 9.52 -15.07
N ASP A 117 -2.94 8.65 -15.53
CA ASP A 117 -3.25 7.22 -15.67
C ASP A 117 -3.34 6.52 -14.32
N TRP A 118 -2.52 6.93 -13.34
CA TRP A 118 -2.60 6.38 -11.97
C TRP A 118 -2.13 7.43 -10.97
N ALA A 119 -2.32 7.15 -9.70
CA ALA A 119 -1.99 8.09 -8.62
C ALA A 119 -1.42 7.36 -7.42
N PHE A 120 -0.83 8.12 -6.50
CA PHE A 120 -0.32 7.57 -5.25
C PHE A 120 -0.36 8.61 -4.15
N SER A 121 -0.36 8.13 -2.90
CA SER A 121 -0.28 8.97 -1.71
C SER A 121 1.13 8.93 -1.12
N PHE A 122 1.44 9.89 -0.26
CA PHE A 122 2.57 9.76 0.66
C PHE A 122 2.13 8.95 1.89
N ARG A 123 3.09 8.64 2.76
CA ARG A 123 2.81 7.87 3.97
C ARG A 123 3.45 8.48 5.21
N LYS A 124 2.80 8.23 6.35
CA LYS A 124 3.34 8.48 7.68
C LYS A 124 3.99 7.21 8.18
N ILE A 125 5.04 7.36 8.96
CA ILE A 125 5.70 6.24 9.62
C ILE A 125 5.22 6.21 11.07
N VAL A 126 4.74 5.05 11.51
CA VAL A 126 4.22 4.86 12.87
C VAL A 126 4.92 3.67 13.52
N ASP A 127 4.95 3.67 14.86
CA ASP A 127 5.60 2.58 15.60
C ASP A 127 4.65 1.37 15.73
N GLN A 128 5.10 0.35 16.49
CA GLN A 128 4.33 -0.89 16.67
C GLN A 128 2.97 -0.65 17.31
N GLU A 129 2.83 0.38 18.13
CA GLU A 129 1.59 0.75 18.79
C GLU A 129 0.73 1.72 17.99
N GLY A 130 1.22 2.13 16.81
CA GLY A 130 0.50 3.06 15.94
C GLY A 130 0.77 4.53 16.23
N LYS A 131 1.78 4.83 17.06
CA LYS A 131 2.13 6.21 17.37
C LYS A 131 2.98 6.80 16.25
N PHE A 132 2.68 8.03 15.87
CA PHE A 132 3.38 8.75 14.80
C PHE A 132 4.86 8.97 15.14
N ILE A 133 5.73 8.67 14.17
CA ILE A 133 7.18 8.89 14.27
C ILE A 133 7.58 10.07 13.38
N CYS A 134 7.30 9.97 12.08
CA CYS A 134 7.66 11.00 11.10
C CYS A 134 6.89 10.76 9.81
N ASN A 135 6.88 11.75 8.94
CA ASN A 135 6.47 11.56 7.55
C ASN A 135 7.59 10.80 6.82
N ASP A 136 7.23 10.07 5.76
CA ASP A 136 8.23 9.48 4.88
C ASP A 136 8.58 10.53 3.82
N ASP A 137 9.65 11.24 4.08
CA ASP A 137 10.20 12.23 3.14
C ASP A 137 11.50 11.71 2.50
N CYS A 138 11.68 10.37 2.44
CA CYS A 138 12.95 9.84 1.95
C CYS A 138 12.81 8.64 1.02
N GLU A 139 11.68 7.92 1.02
CA GLU A 139 11.61 6.70 0.23
C GLU A 139 10.40 6.66 -0.71
N SER A 140 9.17 6.65 -0.19
CA SER A 140 7.97 6.49 -1.02
C SER A 140 7.51 7.83 -1.59
N LEU A 141 8.32 8.37 -2.51
CA LEU A 141 8.16 9.71 -3.08
C LEU A 141 7.69 9.70 -4.53
N GLY A 142 7.81 8.56 -5.20
CA GLY A 142 7.29 8.32 -6.55
C GLY A 142 7.92 9.16 -7.65
N MET A 143 7.76 10.48 -7.57
CA MET A 143 8.19 11.42 -8.60
C MET A 143 9.59 11.99 -8.34
N TRP A 144 10.13 11.72 -7.16
CA TRP A 144 11.47 12.20 -6.76
C TRP A 144 12.31 11.02 -6.33
N PRO A 145 13.63 11.06 -6.64
CA PRO A 145 14.51 9.95 -6.27
C PRO A 145 14.57 9.72 -4.77
N THR A 146 14.65 8.46 -4.36
CA THR A 146 14.73 8.09 -2.94
C THR A 146 16.08 8.51 -2.33
N CYS A 147 16.17 8.44 -1.00
CA CYS A 147 17.42 8.68 -0.28
C CYS A 147 18.49 7.63 -0.58
N LEU A 148 18.13 6.51 -1.18
CA LEU A 148 19.07 5.47 -1.59
C LEU A 148 19.69 5.74 -2.97
N SER A 149 19.23 6.76 -3.68
CA SER A 149 19.75 7.13 -5.01
C SER A 149 21.16 7.66 -4.91
N THR A 150 21.94 7.36 -5.94
CA THR A 150 23.33 7.79 -6.04
C THR A 150 23.55 8.56 -7.34
N UNK A 151 24.49 9.01 -7.44
CA UNK A 151 24.83 9.65 -8.58
C UNK A 151 24.79 8.87 -9.75
N ALA A 152 25.20 7.68 -9.64
CA ALA A 152 25.25 6.75 -10.77
C ALA A 152 23.88 6.16 -11.10
N SER A 153 22.97 6.08 -10.16
CA SER A 153 21.67 5.42 -10.34
C SER A 153 20.61 6.06 -9.46
N GLU A 154 19.59 6.59 -10.09
CA GLU A 154 18.41 7.10 -9.37
C GLU A 154 17.39 5.98 -9.16
N GLU A 155 16.88 5.88 -7.96
CA GLU A 155 15.82 4.94 -7.60
C GLU A 155 14.55 5.70 -7.29
N TYR A 156 13.44 5.26 -7.90
CA TYR A 156 12.11 5.80 -7.66
C TYR A 156 11.24 4.71 -7.05
N PHE A 157 10.45 5.07 -6.05
CA PHE A 157 9.72 4.06 -5.29
C PHE A 157 8.38 4.61 -4.82
N VAL A 158 7.37 3.73 -4.82
CA VAL A 158 6.06 3.95 -4.19
C VAL A 158 5.76 2.70 -3.38
N ASP A 159 5.39 2.89 -2.12
CA ASP A 159 5.00 1.80 -1.25
C ASP A 159 3.72 1.13 -1.78
N VAL A 160 3.61 -0.19 -1.54
CA VAL A 160 2.46 -0.98 -1.98
C VAL A 160 1.14 -0.35 -1.55
N GLY A 161 1.05 0.10 -0.29
CA GLY A 161 -0.19 0.68 0.25
C GLY A 161 -0.52 2.05 -0.28
N SER A 162 0.40 2.69 -0.99
CA SER A 162 0.21 4.05 -1.52
C SER A 162 -0.35 4.07 -2.95
N TYR A 163 -0.29 2.95 -3.67
CA TYR A 163 -0.75 2.90 -5.06
C TYR A 163 -2.26 3.06 -5.18
N PHE A 164 -2.66 3.75 -6.23
CA PHE A 164 -4.06 3.86 -6.67
C PHE A 164 -4.06 3.56 -8.16
N LEU A 165 -4.38 2.31 -8.52
CA LEU A 165 -4.21 1.82 -9.88
C LEU A 165 -5.57 1.52 -10.53
N PRO A 166 -5.79 2.00 -11.77
CA PRO A 166 -6.97 1.54 -12.52
C PRO A 166 -6.88 0.05 -12.80
N LYS A 167 -8.01 -0.60 -13.00
CA LYS A 167 -8.10 -2.06 -13.16
C LYS A 167 -7.15 -2.57 -14.26
N ALA A 168 -7.07 -1.86 -15.38
CA ALA A 168 -6.18 -2.31 -16.46
C ALA A 168 -4.72 -2.41 -16.02
N LEU A 169 -4.25 -1.43 -15.24
CA LEU A 169 -2.88 -1.45 -14.71
C LEU A 169 -2.71 -2.50 -13.62
N ALA A 170 -3.70 -2.65 -12.74
CA ALA A 170 -3.65 -3.68 -11.69
C ALA A 170 -3.51 -5.08 -12.31
N ILE A 171 -4.22 -5.33 -13.41
CA ILE A 171 -4.13 -6.60 -14.13
C ILE A 171 -2.77 -6.72 -14.83
N GLN A 172 -2.30 -5.64 -15.44
CA GLN A 172 -1.04 -5.66 -16.19
C GLN A 172 0.16 -5.97 -15.29
N ILE A 173 0.17 -5.45 -14.07
CA ILE A 173 1.27 -5.72 -13.13
C ILE A 173 1.08 -7.03 -12.36
N SER A 174 -0.04 -7.70 -12.52
CA SER A 174 -0.39 -8.88 -11.73
C SER A 174 0.70 -9.96 -11.71
N PRO A 175 1.37 -10.29 -12.85
CA PRO A 175 2.43 -11.30 -12.79
C PRO A 175 3.59 -10.95 -11.86
N ALA A 176 3.84 -9.66 -11.62
CA ALA A 176 4.92 -9.25 -10.72
C ALA A 176 4.67 -9.70 -9.28
N TRP A 177 3.39 -9.79 -8.86
CA TRP A 177 3.05 -10.23 -7.52
C TRP A 177 3.41 -11.69 -7.26
N TYR A 178 3.62 -12.49 -8.31
CA TYR A 178 3.97 -13.91 -8.17
C TYR A 178 5.49 -14.14 -8.21
N ARG A 179 6.27 -13.06 -8.24
CA ARG A 179 7.73 -13.19 -8.29
C ARG A 179 8.28 -13.86 -7.04
N ARG A 180 9.16 -14.84 -7.23
CA ARG A 180 9.89 -15.49 -6.15
C ARG A 180 11.31 -14.92 -6.07
N ALA A 181 11.83 -14.84 -4.86
CA ALA A 181 13.24 -14.59 -4.67
C ALA A 181 14.04 -15.78 -5.25
N ARG A 182 15.22 -15.49 -5.78
CA ARG A 182 16.09 -16.53 -6.36
C ARG A 182 16.65 -17.45 -5.29
N HIS A 183 16.84 -16.93 -4.09
CA HIS A 183 17.35 -17.67 -2.95
C HIS A 183 16.40 -17.49 -1.76
N PRO A 184 16.27 -18.51 -0.90
CA PRO A 184 15.34 -18.42 0.23
C PRO A 184 15.61 -17.26 1.20
N GLN A 185 16.86 -16.78 1.27
CA GLN A 185 17.22 -15.68 2.16
C GLN A 185 16.90 -14.30 1.57
N GLU A 186 16.62 -14.22 0.27
CA GLU A 186 16.30 -12.95 -0.37
C GLU A 186 14.84 -12.61 -0.18
N GLN A 187 14.56 -11.34 0.07
CA GLN A 187 13.18 -10.84 0.00
C GLN A 187 12.86 -10.53 -1.46
N PRO A 188 11.70 -10.95 -1.94
CA PRO A 188 11.28 -10.58 -3.29
C PRO A 188 10.92 -9.09 -3.31
N GLU A 189 11.72 -8.30 -4.00
CA GLU A 189 11.51 -6.85 -4.07
C GLU A 189 10.39 -6.52 -5.07
N VAL A 190 9.19 -7.00 -4.79
CA VAL A 190 8.05 -6.88 -5.69
C VAL A 190 7.62 -5.42 -5.82
N ASP A 191 7.63 -4.68 -4.73
CA ASP A 191 7.25 -3.26 -4.73
C ASP A 191 8.15 -2.43 -5.66
N ARG A 192 9.45 -2.70 -5.65
CA ARG A 192 10.39 -2.02 -6.54
C ARG A 192 10.18 -2.46 -8.00
N LEU A 193 9.90 -3.73 -8.21
CA LEU A 193 9.61 -4.24 -9.55
C LEU A 193 8.36 -3.59 -10.15
N ILE A 194 7.31 -3.44 -9.33
CA ILE A 194 6.07 -2.80 -9.79
C ILE A 194 6.36 -1.37 -10.25
N MET A 195 7.11 -0.60 -9.45
CA MET A 195 7.44 0.77 -9.84
C MET A 195 8.23 0.80 -11.15
N GLN A 196 9.21 -0.11 -11.30
CA GLN A 196 9.99 -0.19 -12.54
C GLN A 196 9.09 -0.48 -13.74
N ILE A 197 8.14 -1.40 -13.60
CA ILE A 197 7.21 -1.73 -14.69
C ILE A 197 6.38 -0.50 -15.08
N LEU A 198 5.83 0.20 -14.09
CA LEU A 198 5.00 1.37 -14.35
C LEU A 198 5.80 2.49 -15.04
N LEU A 199 7.06 2.70 -14.62
CA LEU A 199 7.93 3.70 -15.24
C LEU A 199 8.29 3.32 -16.67
N GLN A 200 8.58 2.04 -16.91
CA GLN A 200 8.93 1.56 -18.27
C GLN A 200 7.76 1.73 -19.24
N LYS A 201 6.53 1.57 -18.75
CA LYS A 201 5.33 1.72 -19.57
C LYS A 201 4.99 3.18 -19.87
N LYS A 202 5.61 4.12 -19.16
CA LYS A 202 5.46 5.57 -19.39
C LYS A 202 4.04 6.07 -19.18
N TYR A 203 3.28 5.44 -18.28
CA TYR A 203 1.96 5.96 -17.89
C TYR A 203 2.14 7.25 -17.10
N SER A 204 1.26 8.21 -17.34
CA SER A 204 1.25 9.45 -16.54
C SER A 204 0.80 9.15 -15.11
N TYR A 205 1.37 9.87 -14.15
CA TYR A 205 0.99 9.68 -12.75
C TYR A 205 1.26 10.94 -11.95
N ASN A 206 0.62 11.03 -10.79
CA ASN A 206 0.80 12.16 -9.90
C ASN A 206 0.53 11.72 -8.47
N THR A 207 0.91 12.55 -7.53
CA THR A 207 0.69 12.29 -6.11
C THR A 207 -0.39 13.20 -5.56
N SER A 208 -1.18 12.66 -4.61
CA SER A 208 -2.12 13.49 -3.85
C SER A 208 -1.40 14.47 -2.92
N LYS A 209 -0.11 14.24 -2.66
CA LYS A 209 0.72 14.95 -1.67
C LYS A 209 0.18 14.84 -0.24
N GLU A 210 -0.83 13.98 -0.03
CA GLU A 210 -1.37 13.72 1.30
C GLU A 210 -0.62 12.57 1.94
N TYR A 211 -0.19 12.75 3.19
CA TYR A 211 0.41 11.66 3.98
C TYR A 211 -0.73 10.85 4.60
N SER A 212 -1.42 10.11 3.74
CA SER A 212 -2.70 9.49 4.12
C SER A 212 -2.64 7.97 4.31
N LEU A 213 -1.48 7.36 4.11
CA LEU A 213 -1.23 5.98 4.51
C LEU A 213 -0.40 5.99 5.78
N ASN A 214 -0.83 5.23 6.79
CA ASN A 214 -0.06 5.04 8.03
C ASN A 214 0.66 3.70 7.94
N TYR A 215 1.98 3.75 7.86
CA TYR A 215 2.84 2.59 7.63
C TYR A 215 3.54 2.21 8.94
N ARG A 216 3.26 1.01 9.41
CA ARG A 216 3.77 0.52 10.70
C ARG A 216 5.16 -0.12 10.51
N VAL A 217 6.13 0.32 11.31
CA VAL A 217 7.50 -0.21 11.27
C VAL A 217 7.80 -1.02 12.51
N GLY A 218 8.79 -1.91 12.40
CA GLY A 218 9.30 -2.66 13.54
C GLY A 218 8.41 -3.79 13.99
N ASN A 219 7.44 -4.22 13.18
CA ASN A 219 6.54 -5.32 13.54
C ASN A 219 7.25 -6.66 13.63
N ARG A 220 8.29 -6.85 12.82
CA ARG A 220 9.09 -8.07 12.79
C ARG A 220 10.55 -7.68 12.78
N ASN A 221 11.40 -8.62 13.20
CA ASN A 221 12.84 -8.38 13.26
C ASN A 221 13.45 -8.05 11.88
N ASP A 222 12.84 -8.57 10.82
CA ASP A 222 13.31 -8.36 9.46
C ASP A 222 12.61 -7.19 8.75
N SER A 223 11.69 -6.49 9.44
CA SER A 223 11.01 -5.34 8.85
C SER A 223 11.86 -4.08 8.96
N VAL A 224 11.55 -3.10 8.11
CA VAL A 224 12.24 -1.82 8.14
C VAL A 224 12.03 -1.13 9.50
N GLN A 225 13.07 -0.46 9.97
CA GLN A 225 13.07 0.19 11.28
C GLN A 225 12.90 1.70 11.14
N ALA A 226 12.40 2.33 12.21
CA ALA A 226 12.18 3.79 12.23
C ALA A 226 13.45 4.57 11.88
N LYS A 227 14.61 4.08 12.32
CA LYS A 227 15.89 4.74 12.09
C LYS A 227 16.16 5.00 10.60
N PHE A 228 15.75 4.07 9.73
CA PHE A 228 15.94 4.27 8.28
C PHE A 228 15.26 5.57 7.82
N PHE A 229 14.03 5.79 8.26
CA PHE A 229 13.27 6.97 7.84
C PHE A 229 13.79 8.26 8.49
N LEU A 230 14.16 8.19 9.77
CA LEU A 230 14.69 9.35 10.45
C LEU A 230 16.00 9.82 9.82
N ASP A 231 16.90 8.88 9.54
CA ASP A 231 18.19 9.18 8.89
C ASP A 231 17.97 9.61 7.44
N GLY A 232 17.11 8.91 6.71
CA GLY A 232 16.81 9.23 5.32
C GLY A 232 16.20 10.62 5.16
N ASN A 233 15.26 10.98 6.05
CA ASN A 233 14.66 12.31 6.03
C ASN A 233 15.72 13.40 6.24
N LYS A 234 16.65 13.20 7.16
CA LYS A 234 17.75 14.15 7.38
C LYS A 234 18.61 14.29 6.12
N ALA A 235 18.92 13.16 5.47
CA ALA A 235 19.71 13.19 4.24
C ALA A 235 19.00 13.97 3.14
N MET A 236 17.67 13.79 3.01
CA MET A 236 16.89 14.51 1.99
C MET A 236 16.79 16.00 2.29
N LEU A 237 16.62 16.37 3.56
CA LEU A 237 16.65 17.79 3.94
C LEU A 237 18.00 18.43 3.57
N HIS A 238 19.09 17.70 3.81
CA HIS A 238 20.43 18.19 3.42
C HIS A 238 20.54 18.30 1.89
N LYS A 239 20.10 17.28 1.17
CA LYS A 239 20.17 17.23 -0.30
C LYS A 239 19.44 18.42 -0.95
N TYR A 240 18.31 18.81 -0.40
CA TYR A 240 17.46 19.87 -0.94
C TYR A 240 17.58 21.20 -0.17
N ASN A 241 18.64 21.37 0.62
CA ASN A 241 18.93 22.60 1.35
C ASN A 241 17.75 23.05 2.23
N GLY A 242 17.06 22.08 2.83
CA GLY A 242 15.95 22.35 3.74
C GLY A 242 14.60 22.58 3.08
N GLU A 243 14.53 22.61 1.75
CA GLU A 243 13.28 22.87 1.01
C GLU A 243 12.92 21.67 0.15
N LEU A 244 12.06 20.81 0.72
CA LEU A 244 11.66 19.56 0.04
C LEU A 244 10.68 19.88 -1.10
N PRO A 245 10.99 19.51 -2.37
CA PRO A 245 10.18 19.93 -3.52
C PRO A 245 8.72 19.48 -3.49
N TRP A 246 8.44 18.38 -2.78
CA TRP A 246 7.07 17.87 -2.72
C TRP A 246 6.21 18.57 -1.68
N LYS A 247 6.80 19.41 -0.84
CA LYS A 247 6.04 20.13 0.20
C LYS A 247 5.60 21.53 -0.24
N ASP A 248 6.21 22.02 -1.29
CA ASP A 248 5.91 23.38 -1.77
C ASP A 248 4.90 23.31 -2.92
N SER A 249 3.77 23.97 -2.73
CA SER A 249 2.78 24.15 -3.80
C SER A 249 1.67 25.08 -3.36
#